data_fca6b60667e26f321abdd4623c54e2d7
#
_entry.id   fca6b60667e26f321abdd4623c54e2d7
#
_cell.length_a   1.000
_cell.length_b   1.000
_cell.length_c   1.000
_cell.angle_alpha   90.00
_cell.angle_beta   90.00
_cell.angle_gamma   90.00
#
_symmetry.space_group_name_H-M   'P 1'
#
loop_
_entity.id
_entity.type
_entity.pdbx_description
1 polymer ?
#
loop_
_entity_poly.entity_id
_entity_poly.type
_entity_poly.pdbx_seq_one_letter_code
_entity_poly.pdbx_strand_id
1 'polypeptide(L)'
;MRDYGKVSPQFWIGATGKELRSAGMEAQIVAMYLMTSPHANMLGLYYMPKLYIAHETGLGEKGASKGLARAIEAGFCAYDEASEMVWVFEMARYQIADQLKPDDKRCVGIQNEYNALPANPHLEPFFDKYEASFNLTRKRQESSKTASPIEAPSKPHRSQEQEQEQEQDKNTSSARADMPAGFVRFW
;
A
#
# COMPACT_ATOMS: atom_id res chain seq x y z
N MET A 1 -6.58 0.13 4.95
CA MET A 1 -5.34 -0.35 5.60
C MET A 1 -5.51 -1.81 5.93
N ARG A 2 -4.48 -2.64 5.79
CA ARG A 2 -4.54 -4.04 6.21
C ARG A 2 -4.22 -4.11 7.71
N ASP A 3 -4.90 -4.98 8.43
CA ASP A 3 -4.63 -5.18 9.87
C ASP A 3 -3.35 -5.99 10.11
N TYR A 4 -2.97 -6.84 9.15
CA TYR A 4 -1.74 -7.65 9.18
C TYR A 4 -1.26 -8.02 7.78
N GLY A 5 0.03 -8.37 7.65
CA GLY A 5 0.63 -8.96 6.46
C GLY A 5 1.07 -10.39 6.74
N LYS A 6 0.77 -11.32 5.83
CA LYS A 6 1.26 -12.70 5.94
C LYS A 6 2.72 -12.75 5.50
N VAL A 7 3.59 -13.27 6.36
CA VAL A 7 4.99 -13.53 6.03
C VAL A 7 5.29 -15.01 6.31
N SER A 8 5.67 -15.73 5.26
CA SER A 8 6.07 -17.12 5.40
C SER A 8 7.45 -17.22 6.06
N PRO A 9 7.69 -18.22 6.95
CA PRO A 9 9.04 -18.54 7.43
C PRO A 9 10.05 -18.80 6.30
N GLN A 10 9.61 -19.19 5.11
CA GLN A 10 10.43 -19.34 3.91
C GLN A 10 11.10 -18.01 3.47
N PHE A 11 10.59 -16.86 3.91
CA PHE A 11 11.27 -15.59 3.70
C PHE A 11 12.72 -15.61 4.15
N TRP A 12 13.03 -16.33 5.23
CA TRP A 12 14.38 -16.38 5.78
C TRP A 12 15.27 -17.48 5.17
N ILE A 13 14.69 -18.58 4.72
CA ILE A 13 15.42 -19.79 4.33
C ILE A 13 15.28 -20.17 2.86
N GLY A 14 14.28 -19.61 2.17
CA GLY A 14 14.05 -19.83 0.74
C GLY A 14 15.12 -19.17 -0.15
N ALA A 15 15.05 -19.40 -1.46
CA ALA A 15 15.99 -18.85 -2.43
C ALA A 15 16.06 -17.31 -2.34
N THR A 16 14.94 -16.62 -2.46
CA THR A 16 14.85 -15.15 -2.34
C THR A 16 15.38 -14.64 -1.00
N GLY A 17 15.07 -15.33 0.11
CA GLY A 17 15.58 -14.97 1.43
C GLY A 17 17.09 -15.08 1.55
N LYS A 18 17.70 -16.08 0.90
CA LYS A 18 19.16 -16.24 0.82
C LYS A 18 19.79 -15.13 0.01
N GLU A 19 19.19 -14.77 -1.12
CA GLU A 19 19.65 -13.65 -1.97
C GLU A 19 19.57 -12.32 -1.24
N LEU A 20 18.46 -12.00 -0.62
CA LEU A 20 18.28 -10.80 0.20
C LEU A 20 19.33 -10.73 1.34
N ARG A 21 19.61 -11.86 2.00
CA ARG A 21 20.63 -11.91 3.05
C ARG A 21 22.02 -11.65 2.49
N SER A 22 22.34 -12.20 1.33
CA SER A 22 23.61 -11.95 0.64
C SER A 22 23.75 -10.52 0.16
N ALA A 23 22.63 -9.89 -0.22
CA ALA A 23 22.56 -8.49 -0.60
C ALA A 23 22.75 -7.52 0.58
N GLY A 24 22.55 -7.99 1.82
CA GLY A 24 22.80 -7.23 3.02
C GLY A 24 21.57 -6.93 3.87
N MET A 25 21.83 -6.45 5.08
CA MET A 25 20.77 -6.23 6.09
C MET A 25 19.73 -5.21 5.63
N GLU A 26 20.17 -4.14 4.96
CA GLU A 26 19.25 -3.11 4.45
C GLU A 26 18.26 -3.70 3.42
N ALA A 27 18.70 -4.63 2.58
CA ALA A 27 17.84 -5.31 1.62
C ALA A 27 16.79 -6.17 2.33
N GLN A 28 17.17 -6.91 3.38
CA GLN A 28 16.23 -7.71 4.17
C GLN A 28 15.20 -6.85 4.91
N ILE A 29 15.64 -5.73 5.51
CA ILE A 29 14.74 -4.80 6.21
C ILE A 29 13.76 -4.18 5.23
N VAL A 30 14.22 -3.67 4.09
CA VAL A 30 13.36 -3.09 3.06
C VAL A 30 12.38 -4.13 2.52
N ALA A 31 12.82 -5.34 2.21
CA ALA A 31 11.95 -6.40 1.74
C ALA A 31 10.87 -6.78 2.76
N MET A 32 11.22 -6.90 4.04
CA MET A 32 10.26 -7.16 5.12
C MET A 32 9.27 -6.00 5.25
N TYR A 33 9.76 -4.77 5.23
CA TYR A 33 8.94 -3.57 5.29
C TYR A 33 7.93 -3.52 4.14
N LEU A 34 8.37 -3.73 2.89
CA LEU A 34 7.49 -3.73 1.73
C LEU A 34 6.36 -4.76 1.83
N MET A 35 6.57 -5.90 2.47
CA MET A 35 5.50 -6.89 2.68
C MET A 35 4.52 -6.52 3.80
N THR A 36 4.99 -5.79 4.82
CA THR A 36 4.26 -5.56 6.07
C THR A 36 3.84 -4.11 6.29
N SER A 37 4.29 -3.19 5.45
CA SER A 37 4.00 -1.76 5.51
C SER A 37 2.49 -1.48 5.62
N PRO A 38 2.08 -0.44 6.38
CA PRO A 38 0.70 0.01 6.43
C PRO A 38 0.18 0.51 5.07
N HIS A 39 1.09 0.90 4.17
CA HIS A 39 0.76 1.38 2.82
C HIS A 39 0.55 0.24 1.81
N ALA A 40 1.00 -0.97 2.14
CA ALA A 40 0.92 -2.10 1.24
C ALA A 40 -0.52 -2.61 1.05
N ASN A 41 -0.85 -2.98 -0.17
CA ASN A 41 -2.11 -3.66 -0.51
C ASN A 41 -1.90 -5.18 -0.67
N MET A 42 -2.97 -5.92 -0.97
CA MET A 42 -2.87 -7.37 -1.14
C MET A 42 -2.26 -7.79 -2.49
N LEU A 43 -2.30 -6.90 -3.47
CA LEU A 43 -1.70 -7.15 -4.79
C LEU A 43 -0.17 -7.08 -4.76
N GLY A 44 0.39 -6.36 -3.77
CA GLY A 44 1.82 -6.07 -3.74
C GLY A 44 2.25 -5.04 -4.79
N LEU A 45 1.31 -4.33 -5.39
CA LEU A 45 1.54 -3.23 -6.34
C LEU A 45 0.87 -1.97 -5.79
N TYR A 46 1.68 -1.03 -5.27
CA TYR A 46 1.16 0.13 -4.54
C TYR A 46 2.14 1.30 -4.51
N TYR A 47 1.64 2.47 -4.15
CA TYR A 47 2.43 3.69 -4.01
C TYR A 47 3.32 3.62 -2.78
N MET A 48 4.64 3.85 -2.97
CA MET A 48 5.64 3.73 -1.91
C MET A 48 6.81 4.70 -2.15
N PRO A 49 6.70 5.96 -1.74
CA PRO A 49 7.83 6.89 -1.76
C PRO A 49 9.02 6.36 -0.97
N LYS A 50 10.23 6.54 -1.48
CA LYS A 50 11.47 6.16 -0.75
C LYS A 50 11.57 6.82 0.61
N LEU A 51 10.98 8.01 0.77
CA LEU A 51 10.93 8.73 2.04
C LEU A 51 10.18 7.94 3.12
N TYR A 52 9.09 7.24 2.76
CA TYR A 52 8.38 6.38 3.70
C TYR A 52 9.24 5.20 4.15
N ILE A 53 9.94 4.56 3.20
CA ILE A 53 10.89 3.49 3.52
C ILE A 53 11.96 4.02 4.47
N ALA A 54 12.55 5.18 4.17
CA ALA A 54 13.61 5.77 4.98
C ALA A 54 13.17 6.09 6.41
N HIS A 55 11.99 6.69 6.55
CA HIS A 55 11.44 7.13 7.82
C HIS A 55 10.97 5.95 8.68
N GLU A 56 10.12 5.09 8.12
CA GLU A 56 9.45 4.04 8.89
C GLU A 56 10.38 2.86 9.23
N THR A 57 11.40 2.60 8.41
CA THR A 57 12.42 1.58 8.73
C THR A 57 13.54 2.10 9.62
N GLY A 58 13.69 3.42 9.74
CA GLY A 58 14.82 4.04 10.43
C GLY A 58 16.17 3.94 9.72
N LEU A 59 16.20 3.47 8.46
CA LEU A 59 17.43 3.33 7.68
C LEU A 59 17.99 4.66 7.16
N GLY A 60 17.17 5.73 7.20
CA GLY A 60 17.47 6.99 6.53
C GLY A 60 17.51 6.85 5.00
N GLU A 61 17.63 7.96 4.28
CA GLU A 61 17.53 7.99 2.82
C GLU A 61 18.56 7.10 2.11
N LYS A 62 19.81 7.15 2.55
CA LYS A 62 20.90 6.35 1.94
C LYS A 62 20.68 4.85 2.16
N GLY A 63 20.29 4.46 3.38
CA GLY A 63 20.03 3.06 3.71
C GLY A 63 18.80 2.51 2.98
N ALA A 64 17.72 3.28 2.91
CA ALA A 64 16.51 2.93 2.18
C ALA A 64 16.77 2.77 0.67
N SER A 65 17.46 3.73 0.06
CA SER A 65 17.81 3.66 -1.37
C SER A 65 18.72 2.48 -1.69
N LYS A 66 19.73 2.24 -0.85
CA LYS A 66 20.63 1.09 -0.98
C LYS A 66 19.88 -0.25 -0.80
N GLY A 67 19.02 -0.33 0.22
CA GLY A 67 18.25 -1.53 0.50
C GLY A 67 17.25 -1.84 -0.61
N LEU A 68 16.56 -0.81 -1.14
CA LEU A 68 15.63 -0.96 -2.26
C LEU A 68 16.34 -1.42 -3.53
N ALA A 69 17.46 -0.77 -3.91
CA ALA A 69 18.23 -1.16 -5.08
C ALA A 69 18.66 -2.64 -5.00
N ARG A 70 19.16 -3.08 -3.85
CA ARG A 70 19.57 -4.46 -3.63
C ARG A 70 18.42 -5.45 -3.59
N ALA A 71 17.24 -5.04 -3.10
CA ALA A 71 16.05 -5.87 -3.16
C ALA A 71 15.57 -6.06 -4.62
N ILE A 72 15.73 -5.04 -5.46
CA ILE A 72 15.46 -5.11 -6.90
C ILE A 72 16.48 -6.05 -7.59
N GLU A 73 17.77 -5.90 -7.32
CA GLU A 73 18.83 -6.78 -7.85
C GLU A 73 18.62 -8.24 -7.46
N ALA A 74 18.12 -8.49 -6.25
CA ALA A 74 17.76 -9.83 -5.76
C ALA A 74 16.45 -10.38 -6.38
N GLY A 75 15.82 -9.66 -7.31
CA GLY A 75 14.57 -10.10 -7.95
C GLY A 75 13.36 -10.15 -7.01
N PHE A 76 13.37 -9.38 -5.92
CA PHE A 76 12.29 -9.35 -4.95
C PHE A 76 11.16 -8.40 -5.36
N CYS A 77 11.50 -7.25 -5.92
CA CYS A 77 10.54 -6.23 -6.33
C CYS A 77 11.03 -5.46 -7.55
N ALA A 78 10.13 -4.69 -8.15
CA ALA A 78 10.45 -3.62 -9.09
C ALA A 78 9.96 -2.29 -8.51
N TYR A 79 10.58 -1.20 -8.91
CA TYR A 79 10.25 0.14 -8.47
C TYR A 79 10.32 1.12 -9.65
N ASP A 80 9.30 1.93 -9.80
CA ASP A 80 9.28 3.02 -10.79
C ASP A 80 9.46 4.37 -10.10
N GLU A 81 10.54 5.05 -10.44
CA GLU A 81 10.91 6.35 -9.83
C GLU A 81 9.90 7.46 -10.17
N ALA A 82 9.29 7.41 -11.36
CA ALA A 82 8.42 8.47 -11.83
C ALA A 82 7.05 8.46 -11.15
N SER A 83 6.50 7.28 -10.90
CA SER A 83 5.21 7.10 -10.23
C SER A 83 5.34 6.76 -8.75
N GLU A 84 6.56 6.51 -8.26
CA GLU A 84 6.84 5.99 -6.92
C GLU A 84 6.06 4.71 -6.59
N MET A 85 5.76 3.92 -7.63
CA MET A 85 5.07 2.65 -7.48
C MET A 85 6.08 1.52 -7.30
N VAL A 86 5.82 0.68 -6.30
CA VAL A 86 6.55 -0.56 -6.07
C VAL A 86 5.67 -1.76 -6.44
N TRP A 87 6.28 -2.76 -7.07
CA TRP A 87 5.67 -4.06 -7.26
C TRP A 87 6.52 -5.13 -6.58
N VAL A 88 6.02 -5.69 -5.48
CA VAL A 88 6.62 -6.82 -4.77
C VAL A 88 6.16 -8.11 -5.45
N PHE A 89 7.09 -8.78 -6.12
CA PHE A 89 6.79 -10.00 -6.86
C PHE A 89 6.28 -11.09 -5.91
N GLU A 90 5.45 -11.99 -6.39
CA GLU A 90 4.82 -13.08 -5.62
C GLU A 90 3.94 -12.64 -4.42
N MET A 91 3.92 -11.36 -4.04
CA MET A 91 3.18 -10.92 -2.85
C MET A 91 1.70 -11.28 -2.94
N ALA A 92 1.04 -11.02 -4.07
CA ALA A 92 -0.37 -11.36 -4.27
C ALA A 92 -0.64 -12.85 -4.06
N ARG A 93 0.26 -13.72 -4.53
CA ARG A 93 0.17 -15.16 -4.35
C ARG A 93 0.12 -15.56 -2.87
N TYR A 94 0.99 -14.97 -2.04
CA TYR A 94 1.05 -15.29 -0.61
C TYR A 94 -0.05 -14.61 0.20
N GLN A 95 -0.45 -13.39 -0.18
CA GLN A 95 -1.47 -12.65 0.56
C GLN A 95 -2.88 -13.14 0.24
N ILE A 96 -3.16 -13.50 -1.00
CA ILE A 96 -4.47 -13.89 -1.51
C ILE A 96 -4.59 -15.41 -1.62
N ALA A 97 -3.98 -15.99 -2.65
CA ALA A 97 -3.94 -17.42 -2.94
C ALA A 97 -3.01 -17.70 -4.13
N ASP A 98 -2.60 -18.97 -4.31
CA ASP A 98 -1.88 -19.41 -5.52
C ASP A 98 -2.77 -19.30 -6.77
N GLN A 99 -4.03 -19.70 -6.63
CA GLN A 99 -5.04 -19.65 -7.67
C GLN A 99 -6.44 -19.53 -7.07
N LEU A 100 -7.33 -18.82 -7.73
CA LEU A 100 -8.73 -18.68 -7.37
C LEU A 100 -9.61 -19.40 -8.39
N LYS A 101 -10.75 -19.94 -7.92
CA LYS A 101 -11.78 -20.46 -8.82
C LYS A 101 -12.49 -19.30 -9.51
N PRO A 102 -13.03 -19.50 -10.74
CA PRO A 102 -13.69 -18.42 -11.48
C PRO A 102 -14.91 -17.81 -10.77
N ASP A 103 -15.58 -18.58 -9.91
CA ASP A 103 -16.74 -18.16 -9.10
C ASP A 103 -16.37 -17.53 -7.75
N ASP A 104 -15.08 -17.42 -7.44
CA ASP A 104 -14.61 -16.81 -6.19
C ASP A 104 -14.83 -15.29 -6.22
N LYS A 105 -15.57 -14.79 -5.25
CA LYS A 105 -15.88 -13.34 -5.13
C LYS A 105 -14.63 -12.45 -5.01
N ARG A 106 -13.50 -13.01 -4.56
CA ARG A 106 -12.24 -12.29 -4.49
C ARG A 106 -11.71 -11.87 -5.86
N CYS A 107 -12.03 -12.59 -6.93
CA CYS A 107 -11.64 -12.21 -8.30
C CYS A 107 -12.14 -10.81 -8.65
N VAL A 108 -13.40 -10.49 -8.31
CA VAL A 108 -13.98 -9.17 -8.54
C VAL A 108 -13.27 -8.09 -7.71
N GLY A 109 -12.98 -8.39 -6.45
CA GLY A 109 -12.24 -7.47 -5.57
C GLY A 109 -10.85 -7.14 -6.09
N ILE A 110 -10.10 -8.16 -6.53
CA ILE A 110 -8.77 -8.04 -7.12
C ILE A 110 -8.82 -7.21 -8.40
N GLN A 111 -9.78 -7.49 -9.30
CA GLN A 111 -9.96 -6.72 -10.53
C GLN A 111 -10.26 -5.25 -10.24
N ASN A 112 -11.11 -4.96 -9.24
CA ASN A 112 -11.44 -3.60 -8.86
C ASN A 112 -10.22 -2.87 -8.26
N GLU A 113 -9.45 -3.53 -7.39
CA GLU A 113 -8.23 -2.98 -6.81
C GLU A 113 -7.19 -2.70 -7.90
N TYR A 114 -6.98 -3.64 -8.84
CA TYR A 114 -6.11 -3.44 -10.00
C TYR A 114 -6.55 -2.24 -10.86
N ASN A 115 -7.85 -2.12 -11.11
CA ASN A 115 -8.40 -1.01 -11.91
C ASN A 115 -8.25 0.36 -11.23
N ALA A 116 -8.21 0.40 -9.90
CA ALA A 116 -8.07 1.62 -9.11
C ALA A 116 -6.62 2.10 -8.96
N LEU A 117 -5.63 1.28 -9.32
CA LEU A 117 -4.22 1.66 -9.21
C LEU A 117 -3.90 2.87 -10.11
N PRO A 118 -3.01 3.79 -9.70
CA PRO A 118 -2.49 4.83 -10.58
C PRO A 118 -1.80 4.24 -11.83
N ALA A 119 -1.72 5.02 -12.90
CA ALA A 119 -0.98 4.63 -14.09
C ALA A 119 0.51 4.45 -13.74
N ASN A 120 1.07 3.29 -14.06
CA ASN A 120 2.46 2.93 -13.80
C ASN A 120 2.90 1.78 -14.73
N PRO A 121 4.21 1.59 -14.96
CA PRO A 121 4.71 0.58 -15.90
C PRO A 121 4.53 -0.88 -15.43
N HIS A 122 4.15 -1.10 -14.18
CA HIS A 122 4.00 -2.45 -13.63
C HIS A 122 2.60 -3.03 -13.83
N LEU A 123 1.62 -2.25 -14.30
CA LEU A 123 0.24 -2.70 -14.48
C LEU A 123 0.13 -3.85 -15.50
N GLU A 124 0.77 -3.71 -16.63
CA GLU A 124 0.73 -4.73 -17.68
C GLU A 124 1.44 -6.02 -17.24
N PRO A 125 2.70 -5.99 -16.78
CA PRO A 125 3.37 -7.19 -16.27
C PRO A 125 2.63 -7.87 -15.10
N PHE A 126 1.99 -7.08 -14.23
CA PHE A 126 1.16 -7.62 -13.16
C PHE A 126 -0.05 -8.39 -13.71
N PHE A 127 -0.76 -7.79 -14.67
CA PHE A 127 -1.90 -8.44 -15.31
C PHE A 127 -1.49 -9.75 -15.97
N ASP A 128 -0.46 -9.74 -16.81
CA ASP A 128 0.03 -10.91 -17.54
C ASP A 128 0.45 -12.05 -16.60
N LYS A 129 1.01 -11.70 -15.43
CA LYS A 129 1.40 -12.68 -14.41
C LYS A 129 0.19 -13.32 -13.72
N TYR A 130 -0.84 -12.54 -13.42
CA TYR A 130 -1.92 -12.97 -12.53
C TYR A 130 -3.28 -13.17 -13.22
N GLU A 131 -3.40 -12.90 -14.52
CA GLU A 131 -4.63 -13.07 -15.30
C GLU A 131 -5.27 -14.44 -15.07
N ALA A 132 -4.51 -15.50 -15.32
CA ALA A 132 -4.99 -16.87 -15.16
C ALA A 132 -5.21 -17.27 -13.70
N SER A 133 -4.34 -16.80 -12.78
CA SER A 133 -4.40 -17.19 -11.37
C SER A 133 -5.58 -16.56 -10.63
N PHE A 134 -5.96 -15.34 -10.99
CA PHE A 134 -7.03 -14.59 -10.34
C PHE A 134 -8.23 -14.35 -11.23
N ASN A 135 -8.27 -14.95 -12.44
CA ASN A 135 -9.34 -14.78 -13.41
C ASN A 135 -9.60 -13.30 -13.75
N LEU A 136 -8.53 -12.53 -13.98
CA LEU A 136 -8.65 -11.13 -14.38
C LEU A 136 -9.18 -11.05 -15.80
N THR A 137 -10.14 -10.18 -16.02
CA THR A 137 -10.85 -10.09 -17.30
C THR A 137 -10.57 -8.81 -18.08
N ARG A 138 -10.04 -7.79 -17.40
CA ARG A 138 -9.85 -6.46 -18.00
C ARG A 138 -8.42 -5.97 -17.75
N LYS A 139 -7.62 -6.03 -18.80
CA LYS A 139 -6.29 -5.41 -18.85
C LYS A 139 -6.42 -3.90 -19.00
N ARG A 140 -5.70 -3.14 -18.19
CA ARG A 140 -5.60 -1.70 -18.39
C ARG A 140 -4.60 -1.43 -19.51
N GLN A 141 -5.05 -0.69 -20.52
CA GLN A 141 -4.14 -0.15 -21.52
C GLN A 141 -3.42 1.06 -20.89
N GLU A 142 -2.12 1.20 -21.15
CA GLU A 142 -1.43 2.45 -20.87
C GLU A 142 -2.19 3.55 -21.63
N SER A 143 -2.81 4.45 -20.88
CA SER A 143 -3.32 5.67 -21.48
C SER A 143 -2.09 6.44 -21.95
N SER A 144 -1.82 6.37 -23.27
CA SER A 144 -0.93 7.30 -23.95
C SER A 144 -1.28 8.69 -23.47
N LYS A 145 -0.30 9.38 -22.90
CA LYS A 145 -0.37 10.73 -22.37
C LYS A 145 -1.27 11.63 -23.24
N THR A 146 -2.48 11.85 -22.79
CA THR A 146 -3.22 13.05 -23.08
C THR A 146 -3.51 13.68 -21.73
N ALA A 147 -2.56 14.49 -21.28
CA ALA A 147 -2.82 15.45 -20.24
C ALA A 147 -3.90 16.39 -20.76
N SER A 148 -5.15 16.12 -20.42
CA SER A 148 -6.19 17.13 -20.51
C SER A 148 -5.82 18.22 -19.52
N PRO A 149 -5.80 19.48 -19.90
CA PRO A 149 -5.59 20.58 -18.95
C PRO A 149 -6.65 20.46 -17.87
N ILE A 150 -6.20 20.49 -16.62
CA ILE A 150 -7.08 20.62 -15.47
C ILE A 150 -7.82 21.95 -15.65
N GLU A 151 -9.10 21.89 -16.00
CA GLU A 151 -9.96 23.06 -15.89
C GLU A 151 -9.96 23.50 -14.43
N ALA A 152 -9.53 24.71 -14.21
CA ALA A 152 -9.55 25.35 -12.90
C ALA A 152 -10.99 25.30 -12.33
N PRO A 153 -11.15 24.99 -11.03
CA PRO A 153 -12.47 24.91 -10.43
C PRO A 153 -13.17 26.26 -10.54
N SER A 154 -14.34 26.24 -11.17
CA SER A 154 -15.24 27.38 -11.25
C SER A 154 -15.60 27.87 -9.84
N LYS A 155 -15.62 29.18 -9.68
CA LYS A 155 -15.80 30.00 -8.48
C LYS A 155 -16.78 29.39 -7.45
N PRO A 156 -16.48 29.53 -6.15
CA PRO A 156 -17.38 29.05 -5.10
C PRO A 156 -18.71 29.83 -5.11
N HIS A 157 -19.80 29.10 -5.06
CA HIS A 157 -21.13 29.66 -4.80
C HIS A 157 -21.13 30.35 -3.44
N ARG A 158 -21.48 31.59 -3.47
CA ARG A 158 -21.71 32.48 -2.31
C ARG A 158 -22.89 31.91 -1.51
N SER A 159 -22.62 31.24 -0.40
CA SER A 159 -23.64 30.87 0.57
C SER A 159 -24.11 32.11 1.31
N GLN A 160 -25.41 32.37 1.25
CA GLN A 160 -26.09 33.37 2.04
C GLN A 160 -26.07 32.93 3.51
N GLU A 161 -25.56 33.83 4.33
CA GLU A 161 -25.76 33.81 5.78
C GLU A 161 -27.23 33.96 6.09
N GLN A 162 -27.77 33.06 6.86
CA GLN A 162 -28.96 33.29 7.68
C GLN A 162 -28.61 33.03 9.12
N GLU A 163 -28.50 34.13 9.85
CA GLU A 163 -28.57 34.17 11.30
C GLU A 163 -29.87 33.56 11.79
N GLN A 164 -29.77 32.67 12.75
CA GLN A 164 -30.82 32.47 13.77
C GLN A 164 -30.13 32.10 15.08
N GLU A 165 -30.03 33.13 15.93
CA GLU A 165 -29.95 33.00 17.37
C GLU A 165 -31.19 32.27 17.88
N GLN A 166 -30.98 31.33 18.80
CA GLN A 166 -31.88 31.18 19.97
C GLN A 166 -31.20 30.34 21.07
N GLU A 167 -31.14 31.00 22.21
CA GLU A 167 -30.83 30.54 23.55
C GLU A 167 -31.61 29.27 23.96
N GLN A 168 -30.98 28.47 24.81
CA GLN A 168 -31.45 28.00 26.13
C GLN A 168 -30.50 26.93 26.65
N ASP A 169 -29.70 27.24 27.57
CA ASP A 169 -29.71 27.24 29.03
C ASP A 169 -30.03 25.86 29.69
N LYS A 170 -29.04 25.45 30.51
CA LYS A 170 -29.13 24.73 31.78
C LYS A 170 -29.18 23.20 31.83
N ASN A 171 -28.15 22.75 32.55
CA ASN A 171 -28.20 21.77 33.67
C ASN A 171 -27.95 20.31 33.28
N THR A 172 -27.06 19.59 33.82
CA THR A 172 -26.59 19.23 35.15
C THR A 172 -25.45 18.23 35.05
N SER A 173 -24.34 18.52 35.70
CA SER A 173 -23.72 17.81 36.79
C SER A 173 -23.57 16.27 36.74
N SER A 174 -22.29 15.86 36.87
CA SER A 174 -21.83 14.74 37.72
C SER A 174 -21.95 13.31 37.17
N ALA A 175 -20.80 12.76 36.78
CA ALA A 175 -20.24 11.56 37.40
C ALA A 175 -18.79 11.33 36.89
N ARG A 176 -17.84 11.68 37.76
CA ARG A 176 -16.48 11.14 37.69
C ARG A 176 -16.57 9.66 38.06
N ALA A 177 -16.12 8.79 37.17
CA ALA A 177 -15.69 7.45 37.53
C ALA A 177 -14.19 7.38 37.39
N ASP A 178 -13.52 7.16 38.49
CA ASP A 178 -12.09 6.88 38.64
C ASP A 178 -11.69 5.72 37.74
N MET A 179 -10.70 5.98 36.87
CA MET A 179 -9.94 4.92 36.21
C MET A 179 -8.57 4.80 36.90
N PRO A 180 -8.13 3.60 37.27
CA PRO A 180 -6.85 3.40 37.98
C PRO A 180 -5.68 3.76 37.05
N ALA A 181 -4.74 4.52 37.60
CA ALA A 181 -3.48 4.87 36.99
C ALA A 181 -2.61 3.60 36.82
N GLY A 182 -2.62 3.04 35.59
CA GLY A 182 -1.81 1.85 35.30
C GLY A 182 -1.80 1.43 33.80
N PHE A 183 -2.60 2.09 32.96
CA PHE A 183 -2.79 1.59 31.60
C PHE A 183 -2.28 2.53 30.46
N VAL A 184 -1.35 3.42 30.76
CA VAL A 184 -0.83 4.39 29.78
C VAL A 184 0.63 4.11 29.44
N ARG A 185 0.98 2.84 29.17
CA ARG A 185 2.31 2.54 28.63
C ARG A 185 2.32 1.26 27.81
N PHE A 186 1.53 1.22 26.73
CA PHE A 186 1.76 0.23 25.66
C PHE A 186 0.90 0.61 24.45
N TRP A 187 1.30 1.66 23.74
CA TRP A 187 1.03 1.91 22.29
C TRP A 187 1.68 3.24 21.93
#